data_35448d02d60cd488884e0cfbac99956b
#
_entry.id   35448d02d60cd488884e0cfbac99956b
#
_cell.length_a   1.000
_cell.length_b   1.000
_cell.length_c   1.000
_cell.angle_alpha   90.00
_cell.angle_beta   90.00
_cell.angle_gamma   90.00
#
_symmetry.space_group_name_H-M   'P 1'
#
loop_
_entity.id
_entity.type
_entity.pdbx_description
1 polymer ?
#
loop_
_entity_poly.entity_id
_entity_poly.type
_entity_poly.pdbx_seq_one_letter_code
_entity_poly.pdbx_strand_id
1 'polypeptide(L)'
;MPYAATLMPPKARDQLQKQERSASVVGFEEAVVDFFLDAADLLGVPKSVAVLYGIVFASPQPLSFADIEARGTLSKGSISQGLRVLREMGAIKEVSAPADRSELFTPDLEMRRLIQRFLEQRLQKQLDAGKSRLGDLQRALPDLEKSHAETLRSRLKQLQSWHEKARALLPIARTFLKLAPG
;
A
#
# COMPACT_ATOMS: atom_id res chain seq x y z
N MET A 1 30.60 -2.34 25.45
CA MET A 1 30.87 -3.77 25.37
C MET A 1 29.75 -4.41 24.53
N PRO A 2 29.92 -4.60 23.19
CA PRO A 2 28.83 -5.09 22.32
C PRO A 2 28.86 -6.60 22.03
N TYR A 3 29.57 -7.41 22.83
CA TYR A 3 29.79 -8.85 22.50
C TYR A 3 28.79 -9.84 23.11
N ALA A 4 27.88 -9.42 24.01
CA ALA A 4 26.96 -10.33 24.68
C ALA A 4 25.73 -10.72 23.83
N ALA A 5 25.38 -9.94 22.82
CA ALA A 5 24.20 -10.18 21.98
C ALA A 5 24.36 -11.35 20.98
N THR A 6 25.59 -11.77 20.68
CA THR A 6 25.88 -12.76 19.61
C THR A 6 25.70 -14.22 20.07
N LEU A 7 25.61 -14.48 21.38
CA LEU A 7 25.57 -15.83 21.96
C LEU A 7 24.18 -16.26 22.45
N MET A 8 23.14 -15.44 22.27
CA MET A 8 21.78 -15.79 22.71
C MET A 8 21.01 -16.54 21.60
N PRO A 9 20.25 -17.58 21.97
CA PRO A 9 19.38 -18.27 21.03
C PRO A 9 18.30 -17.31 20.48
N PRO A 10 17.82 -17.49 19.23
CA PRO A 10 16.86 -16.58 18.58
C PRO A 10 15.65 -16.23 19.39
N LYS A 11 15.06 -17.20 20.10
CA LYS A 11 13.89 -16.99 20.99
C LYS A 11 14.17 -16.05 22.18
N ALA A 12 15.39 -16.02 22.69
CA ALA A 12 15.77 -15.12 23.78
C ALA A 12 16.00 -13.68 23.26
N ARG A 13 16.50 -13.53 22.02
CA ARG A 13 16.59 -12.23 21.33
C ARG A 13 15.20 -11.63 21.07
N ASP A 14 14.25 -12.46 20.59
CA ASP A 14 12.87 -12.02 20.34
C ASP A 14 12.17 -11.56 21.63
N GLN A 15 12.44 -12.24 22.75
CA GLN A 15 11.88 -11.85 24.05
C GLN A 15 12.51 -10.56 24.59
N LEU A 16 13.81 -10.34 24.41
CA LEU A 16 14.49 -9.12 24.81
C LEU A 16 14.05 -7.92 23.95
N GLN A 17 13.94 -8.08 22.64
CA GLN A 17 13.45 -7.03 21.76
C GLN A 17 11.98 -6.66 22.06
N LYS A 18 11.16 -7.63 22.48
CA LYS A 18 9.79 -7.41 22.90
C LYS A 18 9.71 -6.66 24.25
N GLN A 19 10.71 -6.81 25.11
CA GLN A 19 10.76 -6.24 26.45
C GLN A 19 11.39 -4.84 26.48
N GLU A 20 12.16 -4.45 25.48
CA GLU A 20 12.87 -3.17 25.44
C GLU A 20 12.11 -2.00 24.79
N ARG A 21 10.93 -2.25 24.17
CA ARG A 21 10.12 -1.16 23.62
C ARG A 21 9.39 -0.43 24.75
N SER A 22 9.75 0.84 24.96
CA SER A 22 9.02 1.68 25.91
C SER A 22 7.56 1.87 25.48
N ALA A 23 6.66 2.11 26.44
CA ALA A 23 5.25 2.36 26.15
C ALA A 23 5.04 3.52 25.17
N SER A 24 5.93 4.52 25.18
CA SER A 24 5.90 5.64 24.23
C SER A 24 6.22 5.21 22.79
N VAL A 25 7.13 4.26 22.60
CA VAL A 25 7.45 3.72 21.26
C VAL A 25 6.28 2.89 20.74
N VAL A 26 5.66 2.08 21.58
CA VAL A 26 4.48 1.30 21.19
C VAL A 26 3.33 2.24 20.79
N GLY A 27 3.04 3.27 21.59
CA GLY A 27 2.00 4.24 21.25
C GLY A 27 2.27 5.00 19.96
N PHE A 28 3.54 5.31 19.65
CA PHE A 28 3.91 5.89 18.37
C PHE A 28 3.71 4.91 17.20
N GLU A 29 4.11 3.64 17.36
CA GLU A 29 3.90 2.59 16.36
C GLU A 29 2.39 2.42 16.06
N GLU A 30 1.54 2.38 17.09
CA GLU A 30 0.08 2.31 16.94
C GLU A 30 -0.48 3.51 16.17
N ALA A 31 -0.09 4.73 16.54
CA ALA A 31 -0.54 5.94 15.84
C ALA A 31 -0.12 5.97 14.36
N VAL A 32 1.07 5.47 14.02
CA VAL A 32 1.51 5.33 12.63
C VAL A 32 0.70 4.28 11.89
N VAL A 33 0.39 3.15 12.51
CA VAL A 33 -0.46 2.12 11.92
C VAL A 33 -1.86 2.67 11.63
N ASP A 34 -2.46 3.39 12.59
CA ASP A 34 -3.77 4.01 12.42
C ASP A 34 -3.78 5.02 11.27
N PHE A 35 -2.75 5.86 11.16
CA PHE A 35 -2.60 6.78 10.03
C PHE A 35 -2.61 6.05 8.68
N PHE A 36 -1.88 4.92 8.56
CA PHE A 36 -1.88 4.16 7.32
C PHE A 36 -3.17 3.38 7.08
N LEU A 37 -3.90 3.00 8.12
CA LEU A 37 -5.24 2.41 8.01
C LEU A 37 -6.23 3.41 7.42
N ASP A 38 -6.23 4.65 7.90
CA ASP A 38 -7.08 5.73 7.36
C ASP A 38 -6.75 6.02 5.88
N ALA A 39 -5.46 6.10 5.56
CA ALA A 39 -5.01 6.26 4.19
C ALA A 39 -5.41 5.08 3.29
N ALA A 40 -5.39 3.85 3.81
CA ALA A 40 -5.78 2.65 3.07
C ALA A 40 -7.26 2.64 2.71
N ASP A 41 -8.13 3.06 3.61
CA ASP A 41 -9.57 3.17 3.36
C ASP A 41 -9.84 4.19 2.23
N LEU A 42 -9.15 5.33 2.23
CA LEU A 42 -9.22 6.32 1.16
C LEU A 42 -8.71 5.79 -0.19
N LEU A 43 -7.62 5.03 -0.18
CA LEU A 43 -6.94 4.55 -1.38
C LEU A 43 -7.44 3.18 -1.86
N GLY A 44 -8.36 2.54 -1.13
CA GLY A 44 -8.83 1.18 -1.42
C GLY A 44 -7.72 0.12 -1.34
N VAL A 45 -6.76 0.31 -0.43
CA VAL A 45 -5.69 -0.66 -0.15
C VAL A 45 -6.17 -1.64 0.91
N PRO A 46 -5.84 -2.95 0.85
CA PRO A 46 -6.20 -3.88 1.91
C PRO A 46 -5.65 -3.44 3.27
N LYS A 47 -6.49 -3.46 4.31
CA LYS A 47 -6.08 -3.05 5.68
C LYS A 47 -4.87 -3.82 6.20
N SER A 48 -4.77 -5.11 5.88
CA SER A 48 -3.60 -5.92 6.26
C SER A 48 -2.28 -5.40 5.68
N VAL A 49 -2.31 -4.85 4.46
CA VAL A 49 -1.13 -4.23 3.82
C VAL A 49 -0.77 -2.91 4.50
N ALA A 50 -1.77 -2.11 4.89
CA ALA A 50 -1.57 -0.86 5.61
C ALA A 50 -0.99 -1.07 7.01
N VAL A 51 -1.54 -2.02 7.78
CA VAL A 51 -1.01 -2.42 9.09
C VAL A 51 0.45 -2.86 8.96
N LEU A 52 0.74 -3.74 8.00
CA LEU A 52 2.08 -4.23 7.76
C LEU A 52 3.06 -3.10 7.40
N TYR A 53 2.63 -2.18 6.52
CA TYR A 53 3.46 -1.03 6.17
C TYR A 53 3.68 -0.11 7.37
N GLY A 54 2.66 0.15 8.17
CA GLY A 54 2.75 0.94 9.41
C GLY A 54 3.77 0.36 10.39
N ILE A 55 3.74 -0.96 10.61
CA ILE A 55 4.70 -1.68 11.46
C ILE A 55 6.15 -1.50 10.96
N VAL A 56 6.36 -1.68 9.65
CA VAL A 56 7.71 -1.54 9.06
C VAL A 56 8.16 -0.08 9.09
N PHE A 57 7.25 0.86 8.78
CA PHE A 57 7.54 2.29 8.73
C PHE A 57 7.89 2.88 10.11
N ALA A 58 7.18 2.46 11.16
CA ALA A 58 7.39 2.96 12.51
C ALA A 58 8.64 2.36 13.19
N SER A 59 9.22 1.30 12.63
CA SER A 59 10.38 0.66 13.22
C SER A 59 11.67 1.43 12.91
N PRO A 60 12.46 1.79 13.93
CA PRO A 60 13.76 2.43 13.72
C PRO A 60 14.83 1.48 13.16
N GLN A 61 14.57 0.17 13.21
CA GLN A 61 15.47 -0.87 12.72
C GLN A 61 14.78 -1.72 11.65
N PRO A 62 15.51 -2.26 10.67
CA PRO A 62 14.98 -3.24 9.75
C PRO A 62 14.38 -4.43 10.51
N LEU A 63 13.24 -4.94 10.07
CA LEU A 63 12.50 -6.03 10.69
C LEU A 63 12.60 -7.32 9.91
N SER A 64 12.84 -8.42 10.60
CA SER A 64 12.65 -9.77 10.03
C SER A 64 11.16 -10.13 9.98
N PHE A 65 10.83 -11.20 9.26
CA PHE A 65 9.47 -11.76 9.24
C PHE A 65 8.98 -12.09 10.66
N ALA A 66 9.85 -12.65 11.50
CA ALA A 66 9.53 -13.01 12.88
C ALA A 66 9.26 -11.76 13.76
N ASP A 67 10.03 -10.68 13.56
CA ASP A 67 9.80 -9.40 14.25
C ASP A 67 8.45 -8.79 13.89
N ILE A 68 8.08 -8.85 12.63
CA ILE A 68 6.77 -8.38 12.14
C ILE A 68 5.64 -9.22 12.75
N GLU A 69 5.77 -10.54 12.72
CA GLU A 69 4.80 -11.47 13.31
C GLU A 69 4.60 -11.19 14.82
N ALA A 70 5.70 -10.92 15.53
CA ALA A 70 5.66 -10.64 16.96
C ALA A 70 5.00 -9.29 17.31
N ARG A 71 4.97 -8.32 16.40
CA ARG A 71 4.41 -6.97 16.62
C ARG A 71 2.94 -6.85 16.26
N GLY A 72 2.41 -7.70 15.40
CA GLY A 72 1.08 -7.55 14.82
C GLY A 72 0.14 -8.70 15.13
N THR A 73 -1.13 -8.46 14.80
CA THR A 73 -2.22 -9.45 14.89
C THR A 73 -2.44 -10.17 13.54
N LEU A 74 -1.52 -9.99 12.57
CA LEU A 74 -1.65 -10.54 11.24
C LEU A 74 -1.22 -12.02 11.21
N SER A 75 -1.95 -12.84 10.44
CA SER A 75 -1.53 -14.21 10.17
C SER A 75 -0.27 -14.25 9.29
N LYS A 76 0.51 -15.33 9.40
CA LYS A 76 1.71 -15.56 8.56
C LYS A 76 1.42 -15.42 7.06
N GLY A 77 0.28 -15.92 6.61
CA GLY A 77 -0.15 -15.80 5.22
C GLY A 77 -0.41 -14.34 4.82
N SER A 78 -1.06 -13.57 5.70
CA SER A 78 -1.30 -12.14 5.47
C SER A 78 0.01 -11.34 5.43
N ILE A 79 0.97 -11.65 6.33
CA ILE A 79 2.29 -11.02 6.35
C ILE A 79 3.04 -11.32 5.04
N SER A 80 3.13 -12.60 4.65
CA SER A 80 3.83 -13.01 3.42
C SER A 80 3.23 -12.32 2.17
N GLN A 81 1.91 -12.33 2.05
CA GLN A 81 1.22 -11.68 0.94
C GLN A 81 1.39 -10.16 0.96
N GLY A 82 1.28 -9.55 2.14
CA GLY A 82 1.44 -8.11 2.31
C GLY A 82 2.86 -7.63 1.98
N LEU A 83 3.88 -8.34 2.44
CA LEU A 83 5.28 -8.05 2.10
C LEU A 83 5.52 -8.12 0.58
N ARG A 84 4.96 -9.12 -0.09
CA ARG A 84 5.03 -9.20 -1.56
C ARG A 84 4.40 -7.98 -2.22
N VAL A 85 3.19 -7.59 -1.80
CA VAL A 85 2.50 -6.41 -2.34
C VAL A 85 3.31 -5.14 -2.10
N LEU A 86 3.84 -4.94 -0.88
CA LEU A 86 4.64 -3.78 -0.53
C LEU A 86 5.95 -3.70 -1.33
N ARG A 87 6.59 -4.84 -1.62
CA ARG A 87 7.76 -4.92 -2.51
C ARG A 87 7.41 -4.55 -3.95
N GLU A 88 6.35 -5.13 -4.49
CA GLU A 88 5.87 -4.83 -5.84
C GLU A 88 5.54 -3.34 -5.99
N MET A 89 4.98 -2.73 -4.95
CA MET A 89 4.71 -1.29 -4.90
C MET A 89 5.98 -0.46 -4.66
N GLY A 90 7.09 -1.08 -4.25
CA GLY A 90 8.33 -0.40 -3.84
C GLY A 90 8.15 0.46 -2.59
N ALA A 91 7.26 0.05 -1.69
CA ALA A 91 7.03 0.68 -0.39
C ALA A 91 8.07 0.23 0.65
N ILE A 92 8.62 -0.96 0.46
CA ILE A 92 9.68 -1.53 1.31
C ILE A 92 10.84 -2.02 0.46
N LYS A 93 12.01 -2.05 1.10
CA LYS A 93 13.25 -2.63 0.57
C LYS A 93 13.67 -3.81 1.42
N GLU A 94 14.31 -4.78 0.79
CA GLU A 94 15.01 -5.86 1.46
C GLU A 94 16.44 -5.45 1.71
N VAL A 95 16.91 -5.71 2.92
CA VAL A 95 18.31 -5.54 3.31
C VAL A 95 18.82 -6.86 3.86
N SER A 96 20.00 -7.26 3.45
CA SER A 96 20.61 -8.51 3.94
C SER A 96 21.27 -8.25 5.29
N ALA A 97 21.02 -9.13 6.26
CA ALA A 97 21.78 -9.11 7.51
C ALA A 97 23.20 -9.61 7.25
N PRO A 98 24.24 -8.90 7.71
CA PRO A 98 25.65 -9.28 7.47
C PRO A 98 26.05 -10.65 8.05
N ALA A 99 25.32 -11.15 9.03
CA ALA A 99 25.66 -12.37 9.79
C ALA A 99 24.63 -13.50 9.65
N ASP A 100 23.48 -13.26 9.04
CA ASP A 100 22.42 -14.26 8.92
C ASP A 100 21.75 -14.09 7.55
N ARG A 101 21.38 -15.21 6.91
CA ARG A 101 20.68 -15.21 5.62
C ARG A 101 19.20 -14.77 5.73
N SER A 102 18.80 -14.19 6.86
CA SER A 102 17.43 -13.72 7.05
C SER A 102 17.18 -12.43 6.26
N GLU A 103 16.08 -12.41 5.53
CA GLU A 103 15.58 -11.21 4.87
C GLU A 103 15.09 -10.22 5.94
N LEU A 104 15.58 -8.98 5.87
CA LEU A 104 15.14 -7.87 6.69
C LEU A 104 14.41 -6.86 5.81
N PHE A 105 13.37 -6.25 6.34
CA PHE A 105 12.52 -5.28 5.66
C PHE A 105 12.66 -3.89 6.27
N THR A 106 12.83 -2.88 5.42
CA THR A 106 12.88 -1.48 5.80
C THR A 106 11.98 -0.65 4.87
N PRO A 107 11.38 0.46 5.33
CA PRO A 107 10.56 1.29 4.46
C PRO A 107 11.41 1.97 3.39
N ASP A 108 10.86 2.09 2.16
CA ASP A 108 11.38 3.05 1.20
C ASP A 108 10.73 4.41 1.49
N LEU A 109 11.53 5.37 1.96
CA LEU A 109 11.05 6.70 2.35
C LEU A 109 10.81 7.62 1.15
N GLU A 110 11.10 7.19 -0.07
CA GLU A 110 10.80 7.96 -1.27
C GLU A 110 9.28 7.92 -1.60
N MET A 111 8.48 8.60 -0.78
CA MET A 111 7.02 8.66 -0.91
C MET A 111 6.56 9.06 -2.31
N ARG A 112 7.31 9.90 -3.00
CA ARG A 112 7.04 10.28 -4.38
C ARG A 112 6.98 9.08 -5.32
N ARG A 113 7.94 8.15 -5.22
CA ARG A 113 7.96 6.91 -6.03
C ARG A 113 6.78 6.00 -5.70
N LEU A 114 6.46 5.88 -4.42
CA LEU A 114 5.32 5.09 -3.96
C LEU A 114 4.01 5.62 -4.56
N ILE A 115 3.76 6.93 -4.43
CA ILE A 115 2.56 7.58 -4.99
C ILE A 115 2.54 7.44 -6.52
N GLN A 116 3.66 7.65 -7.21
CA GLN A 116 3.74 7.50 -8.65
C GLN A 116 3.37 6.08 -9.09
N ARG A 117 3.93 5.04 -8.45
CA ARG A 117 3.59 3.64 -8.75
C ARG A 117 2.12 3.33 -8.47
N PHE A 118 1.56 3.86 -7.37
CA PHE A 118 0.14 3.73 -7.07
C PHE A 118 -0.72 4.32 -8.21
N LEU A 119 -0.42 5.54 -8.66
CA LEU A 119 -1.14 6.18 -9.77
C LEU A 119 -1.03 5.37 -11.06
N GLU A 120 0.14 4.82 -11.37
CA GLU A 120 0.37 4.05 -12.61
C GLU A 120 -0.27 2.66 -12.56
N GLN A 121 -0.03 1.92 -11.50
CA GLN A 121 -0.41 0.51 -11.43
C GLN A 121 -1.87 0.31 -11.06
N ARG A 122 -2.44 1.20 -10.27
CA ARG A 122 -3.79 1.02 -9.74
C ARG A 122 -4.79 1.98 -10.36
N LEU A 123 -4.58 3.27 -10.26
CA LEU A 123 -5.56 4.24 -10.74
C LEU A 123 -5.69 4.21 -12.27
N GLN A 124 -4.58 4.16 -13.01
CA GLN A 124 -4.63 4.09 -14.46
C GLN A 124 -5.35 2.83 -14.94
N LYS A 125 -5.03 1.65 -14.38
CA LYS A 125 -5.69 0.39 -14.75
C LYS A 125 -7.20 0.44 -14.51
N GLN A 126 -7.64 1.03 -13.39
CA GLN A 126 -9.06 1.18 -13.08
C GLN A 126 -9.75 2.14 -14.05
N LEU A 127 -9.11 3.24 -14.41
CA LEU A 127 -9.64 4.17 -15.41
C LEU A 127 -9.70 3.54 -16.81
N ASP A 128 -8.71 2.74 -17.19
CA ASP A 128 -8.73 2.05 -18.49
C ASP A 128 -9.81 0.96 -18.53
N ALA A 129 -9.97 0.19 -17.47
CA ALA A 129 -11.07 -0.78 -17.32
C ALA A 129 -12.44 -0.08 -17.32
N GLY A 130 -12.56 1.08 -16.67
CA GLY A 130 -13.76 1.91 -16.67
C GLY A 130 -14.16 2.36 -18.07
N LYS A 131 -13.17 2.78 -18.90
CA LYS A 131 -13.40 3.14 -20.30
C LYS A 131 -14.01 1.98 -21.09
N SER A 132 -13.47 0.77 -20.94
CA SER A 132 -13.99 -0.42 -21.60
C SER A 132 -15.43 -0.70 -21.19
N ARG A 133 -15.74 -0.70 -19.90
CA ARG A 133 -17.08 -0.92 -19.37
C ARG A 133 -18.09 0.12 -19.85
N LEU A 134 -17.68 1.40 -19.93
CA LEU A 134 -18.54 2.45 -20.48
C LEU A 134 -18.83 2.24 -21.97
N GLY A 135 -17.86 1.71 -22.73
CA GLY A 135 -18.06 1.30 -24.10
C GLY A 135 -19.07 0.13 -24.24
N ASP A 136 -19.01 -0.86 -23.34
CA ASP A 136 -19.96 -1.98 -23.31
C ASP A 136 -21.38 -1.48 -23.03
N LEU A 137 -21.54 -0.61 -22.05
CA LEU A 137 -22.85 0.01 -21.74
C LEU A 137 -23.40 0.80 -22.93
N GLN A 138 -22.56 1.50 -23.67
CA GLN A 138 -22.98 2.23 -24.87
C GLN A 138 -23.49 1.29 -25.96
N ARG A 139 -22.87 0.14 -26.14
CA ARG A 139 -23.28 -0.89 -27.12
C ARG A 139 -24.59 -1.56 -26.74
N ALA A 140 -24.91 -1.68 -25.46
CA ALA A 140 -26.14 -2.27 -24.95
C ALA A 140 -27.36 -1.31 -25.01
N LEU A 141 -27.16 0.01 -25.21
CA LEU A 141 -28.27 0.99 -25.25
C LEU A 141 -29.32 0.72 -26.35
N PRO A 142 -28.98 0.27 -27.57
CA PRO A 142 -29.95 0.02 -28.63
C PRO A 142 -30.95 -1.10 -28.29
N ASP A 143 -30.61 -2.03 -27.44
CA ASP A 143 -31.41 -3.18 -27.04
C ASP A 143 -32.48 -2.83 -25.98
N LEU A 144 -32.45 -1.59 -25.48
CA LEU A 144 -33.39 -1.11 -24.46
C LEU A 144 -34.69 -0.55 -25.10
N GLU A 145 -35.76 -0.60 -24.33
CA GLU A 145 -37.00 0.07 -24.68
C GLU A 145 -36.77 1.57 -24.97
N LYS A 146 -37.37 2.10 -26.05
CA LYS A 146 -37.17 3.46 -26.52
C LYS A 146 -37.42 4.51 -25.44
N SER A 147 -38.41 4.32 -24.58
CA SER A 147 -38.77 5.18 -23.46
C SER A 147 -37.62 5.38 -22.43
N HIS A 148 -36.84 4.31 -22.20
CA HIS A 148 -35.73 4.31 -21.24
C HIS A 148 -34.40 4.66 -21.91
N ALA A 149 -34.21 4.28 -23.17
CA ALA A 149 -32.96 4.42 -23.91
C ALA A 149 -32.48 5.88 -23.98
N GLU A 150 -33.36 6.86 -24.18
CA GLU A 150 -32.99 8.26 -24.26
C GLU A 150 -32.47 8.82 -22.93
N THR A 151 -33.16 8.54 -21.85
CA THR A 151 -32.76 8.94 -20.50
C THR A 151 -31.43 8.29 -20.13
N LEU A 152 -31.26 7.00 -20.38
CA LEU A 152 -30.04 6.27 -20.06
C LEU A 152 -28.86 6.70 -20.92
N ARG A 153 -29.10 7.04 -22.18
CA ARG A 153 -28.07 7.62 -23.06
C ARG A 153 -27.54 8.94 -22.53
N SER A 154 -28.44 9.84 -22.08
CA SER A 154 -28.03 11.11 -21.47
C SER A 154 -27.18 10.91 -20.21
N ARG A 155 -27.61 10.00 -19.31
CA ARG A 155 -26.87 9.66 -18.09
C ARG A 155 -25.51 9.03 -18.40
N LEU A 156 -25.47 8.11 -19.36
CA LEU A 156 -24.21 7.49 -19.78
C LEU A 156 -23.24 8.50 -20.39
N LYS A 157 -23.72 9.45 -21.18
CA LYS A 157 -22.90 10.53 -21.74
C LYS A 157 -22.26 11.41 -20.62
N GLN A 158 -23.02 11.73 -19.59
CA GLN A 158 -22.49 12.45 -18.43
C GLN A 158 -21.40 11.63 -17.70
N LEU A 159 -21.66 10.33 -17.47
CA LEU A 159 -20.69 9.44 -16.84
C LEU A 159 -19.40 9.32 -17.65
N GLN A 160 -19.50 9.17 -18.97
CA GLN A 160 -18.35 9.17 -19.88
C GLN A 160 -17.55 10.47 -19.80
N SER A 161 -18.24 11.62 -19.80
CA SER A 161 -17.58 12.93 -19.69
C SER A 161 -16.80 13.07 -18.37
N TRP A 162 -17.37 12.64 -17.26
CA TRP A 162 -16.66 12.64 -15.98
C TRP A 162 -15.48 11.69 -15.95
N HIS A 163 -15.64 10.51 -16.54
CA HIS A 163 -14.56 9.54 -16.65
C HIS A 163 -13.39 10.07 -17.49
N GLU A 164 -13.66 10.73 -18.61
CA GLU A 164 -12.66 11.37 -19.45
C GLU A 164 -11.91 12.49 -18.71
N LYS A 165 -12.64 13.33 -17.94
CA LYS A 165 -12.03 14.36 -17.10
C LYS A 165 -11.11 13.74 -16.04
N ALA A 166 -11.53 12.68 -15.37
CA ALA A 166 -10.71 11.96 -14.41
C ALA A 166 -9.42 11.39 -15.05
N ARG A 167 -9.53 10.84 -16.26
CA ARG A 167 -8.37 10.37 -17.02
C ARG A 167 -7.42 11.51 -17.42
N ALA A 168 -7.94 12.67 -17.79
CA ALA A 168 -7.15 13.83 -18.14
C ALA A 168 -6.36 14.43 -16.96
N LEU A 169 -6.82 14.24 -15.72
CA LEU A 169 -6.11 14.67 -14.52
C LEU A 169 -4.87 13.81 -14.19
N LEU A 170 -4.86 12.57 -14.62
CA LEU A 170 -3.78 11.63 -14.28
C LEU A 170 -2.39 12.08 -14.75
N PRO A 171 -2.18 12.50 -16.01
CA PRO A 171 -0.89 13.02 -16.47
C PRO A 171 -0.47 14.31 -15.75
N ILE A 172 -1.43 15.15 -15.36
CA ILE A 172 -1.16 16.38 -14.60
C ILE A 172 -0.64 16.02 -13.21
N ALA A 173 -1.29 15.08 -12.50
CA ALA A 173 -0.82 14.59 -11.21
C ALA A 173 0.59 13.98 -11.29
N ARG A 174 0.89 13.22 -12.34
CA ARG A 174 2.23 12.67 -12.59
C ARG A 174 3.28 13.75 -12.81
N THR A 175 2.95 14.77 -13.59
CA THR A 175 3.87 15.89 -13.84
C THR A 175 4.14 16.67 -12.56
N PHE A 176 3.10 16.92 -11.76
CA PHE A 176 3.25 17.55 -10.46
C PHE A 176 4.18 16.75 -9.54
N LEU A 177 4.00 15.43 -9.45
CA LEU A 177 4.86 14.57 -8.65
C LEU A 177 6.32 14.54 -9.12
N LYS A 178 6.57 14.69 -10.43
CA LYS A 178 7.94 14.79 -10.96
C LYS A 178 8.64 16.09 -10.59
N LEU A 179 7.88 17.17 -10.44
CA LEU A 179 8.39 18.52 -10.15
C LEU A 179 8.42 18.82 -8.65
N ALA A 180 7.67 18.07 -7.83
CA ALA A 180 7.67 18.26 -6.39
C ALA A 180 9.06 17.93 -5.81
N PRO A 181 9.63 18.79 -4.95
CA PRO A 181 10.84 18.47 -4.21
C PRO A 181 10.60 17.24 -3.33
N GLY A 182 11.61 16.37 -3.24
CA GLY A 182 11.58 15.18 -2.39
C GLY A 182 11.83 15.51 -0.94
#